data_f1a825fad07094bfbfbd9916a3849d1e
#
_entry.id   f1a825fad07094bfbfbd9916a3849d1e
#
_cell.length_a   1.000
_cell.length_b   1.000
_cell.length_c   1.000
_cell.angle_alpha   90.00
_cell.angle_beta   90.00
_cell.angle_gamma   90.00
#
_symmetry.space_group_name_H-M   'P 1'
#
loop_
_entity.id
_entity.type
_entity.pdbx_description
1 polymer ?
#
loop_
_entity_poly.entity_id
_entity_poly.type
_entity_poly.pdbx_seq_one_letter_code
_entity_poly.pdbx_strand_id
1 'polypeptide(L)'
;ANGHQPNDMLDQRDSLINELASKIQLTRDDQPDGSVNLYSANGHSLVLSERAAQLKTVPGDADSARTRLMLDIHGKQVEMSESTLGSGEIAGLLRFRDQDLLAVQASLGRMAAAFAGAYNAQQARGLDANGKRGQAMFEVGKPVVQAADHNTGGAKLEVSVLDTSKLKAADYRLSYDGSVYQLEDVVSKSRREFAQMPIEVDGLSIRQTSGAMAAGDSM
;
A
#
# COMPACT_ATOMS: atom_id res chain seq x y z
N ALA A 1 -8.03 -21.83 52.30
CA ALA A 1 -7.32 -21.21 51.18
C ALA A 1 -7.63 -19.73 51.24
N ASN A 2 -6.67 -18.89 51.63
CA ASN A 2 -6.82 -17.45 51.70
C ASN A 2 -6.85 -16.89 50.29
N GLY A 3 -8.04 -16.48 49.83
CA GLY A 3 -8.26 -15.86 48.55
C GLY A 3 -7.81 -14.39 48.52
N HIS A 4 -6.54 -14.14 48.75
CA HIS A 4 -5.97 -12.86 48.31
C HIS A 4 -5.74 -12.97 46.80
N GLN A 5 -6.54 -12.24 46.04
CA GLN A 5 -6.20 -11.99 44.62
C GLN A 5 -4.81 -11.37 44.58
N PRO A 6 -3.91 -11.84 43.70
CA PRO A 6 -2.56 -11.26 43.56
C PRO A 6 -2.68 -9.87 42.91
N ASN A 7 -2.91 -8.83 43.73
CA ASN A 7 -3.12 -7.46 43.26
C ASN A 7 -1.98 -6.99 42.34
N ASP A 8 -0.74 -7.37 42.70
CA ASP A 8 0.43 -7.03 41.87
C ASP A 8 0.33 -7.56 40.43
N MET A 9 -0.21 -8.78 40.25
CA MET A 9 -0.40 -9.37 38.91
C MET A 9 -1.56 -8.72 38.16
N LEU A 10 -2.61 -8.30 38.87
CA LEU A 10 -3.72 -7.57 38.26
C LEU A 10 -3.27 -6.17 37.79
N ASP A 11 -2.50 -5.47 38.61
CA ASP A 11 -1.94 -4.18 38.27
C ASP A 11 -0.98 -4.29 37.07
N GLN A 12 -0.15 -5.35 37.04
CA GLN A 12 0.72 -5.62 35.90
C GLN A 12 -0.07 -5.90 34.60
N ARG A 13 -1.14 -6.72 34.71
CA ARG A 13 -2.05 -7.00 33.60
C ARG A 13 -2.66 -5.71 33.04
N ASP A 14 -3.21 -4.89 33.94
CA ASP A 14 -3.88 -3.65 33.53
C ASP A 14 -2.88 -2.63 32.94
N SER A 15 -1.65 -2.60 33.43
CA SER A 15 -0.56 -1.82 32.84
C SER A 15 -0.24 -2.28 31.42
N LEU A 16 -0.13 -3.59 31.17
CA LEU A 16 0.11 -4.16 29.83
C LEU A 16 -1.05 -3.89 28.87
N ILE A 17 -2.30 -3.96 29.37
CA ILE A 17 -3.49 -3.62 28.57
C ILE A 17 -3.43 -2.14 28.16
N ASN A 18 -3.08 -1.23 29.07
CA ASN A 18 -2.96 0.19 28.76
C ASN A 18 -1.80 0.47 27.75
N GLU A 19 -0.68 -0.24 27.89
CA GLU A 19 0.41 -0.15 26.93
C GLU A 19 -0.05 -0.63 25.54
N LEU A 20 -0.72 -1.77 25.45
CA LEU A 20 -1.27 -2.29 24.21
C LEU A 20 -2.32 -1.32 23.61
N ALA A 21 -3.16 -0.72 24.46
CA ALA A 21 -4.16 0.27 24.03
C ALA A 21 -3.53 1.54 23.43
N SER A 22 -2.31 1.89 23.83
CA SER A 22 -1.57 2.98 23.19
C SER A 22 -1.10 2.63 21.78
N LYS A 23 -0.85 1.35 21.49
CA LYS A 23 -0.35 0.85 20.22
C LYS A 23 -1.46 0.64 19.18
N ILE A 24 -2.61 0.10 19.63
CA ILE A 24 -3.76 -0.23 18.77
C ILE A 24 -5.06 0.05 19.52
N GLN A 25 -6.14 0.26 18.78
CA GLN A 25 -7.46 0.39 19.40
C GLN A 25 -7.93 -0.97 19.94
N LEU A 26 -8.26 -1.01 21.23
CA LEU A 26 -8.73 -2.20 21.92
C LEU A 26 -10.18 -2.06 22.40
N THR A 27 -10.90 -3.19 22.35
CA THR A 27 -12.13 -3.40 23.10
C THR A 27 -11.83 -4.42 24.19
N ARG A 28 -12.05 -4.04 25.45
CA ARG A 28 -11.89 -4.89 26.64
C ARG A 28 -13.25 -5.46 27.01
N ASP A 29 -13.30 -6.74 27.34
CA ASP A 29 -14.47 -7.47 27.81
C ASP A 29 -14.10 -8.26 29.08
N ASP A 30 -14.57 -7.76 30.23
CA ASP A 30 -14.28 -8.33 31.53
C ASP A 30 -15.25 -9.48 31.84
N GLN A 31 -14.74 -10.64 32.19
CA GLN A 31 -15.52 -11.84 32.47
C GLN A 31 -15.84 -11.98 33.95
N PRO A 32 -16.94 -12.66 34.32
CA PRO A 32 -17.33 -12.88 35.71
C PRO A 32 -16.31 -13.65 36.56
N ASP A 33 -15.43 -14.43 35.92
CA ASP A 33 -14.35 -15.18 36.55
C ASP A 33 -13.09 -14.34 36.81
N GLY A 34 -13.10 -13.04 36.44
CA GLY A 34 -11.98 -12.12 36.57
C GLY A 34 -10.98 -12.19 35.40
N SER A 35 -11.22 -13.05 34.41
CA SER A 35 -10.44 -13.02 33.14
C SER A 35 -10.85 -11.84 32.26
N VAL A 36 -9.98 -11.48 31.31
CA VAL A 36 -10.20 -10.36 30.39
C VAL A 36 -10.01 -10.85 28.96
N ASN A 37 -10.98 -10.61 28.12
CA ASN A 37 -10.85 -10.79 26.69
C ASN A 37 -10.52 -9.45 26.02
N LEU A 38 -9.65 -9.48 25.01
CA LEU A 38 -9.25 -8.30 24.26
C LEU A 38 -9.52 -8.50 22.77
N TYR A 39 -10.10 -7.49 22.15
CA TYR A 39 -10.43 -7.49 20.74
C TYR A 39 -9.84 -6.24 20.07
N SER A 40 -9.48 -6.35 18.77
CA SER A 40 -9.14 -5.20 17.95
C SER A 40 -10.41 -4.39 17.58
N ALA A 41 -10.21 -3.21 17.00
CA ALA A 41 -11.30 -2.34 16.53
C ALA A 41 -12.36 -3.07 15.69
N ASN A 42 -11.95 -4.00 14.83
CA ASN A 42 -12.83 -4.78 13.97
C ASN A 42 -13.31 -6.10 14.60
N GLY A 43 -13.15 -6.27 15.92
CA GLY A 43 -13.65 -7.45 16.65
C GLY A 43 -12.80 -8.70 16.50
N HIS A 44 -11.59 -8.63 15.92
CA HIS A 44 -10.69 -9.78 15.95
C HIS A 44 -10.16 -10.01 17.35
N SER A 45 -10.24 -11.26 17.83
CA SER A 45 -9.74 -11.62 19.14
C SER A 45 -8.22 -11.55 19.19
N LEU A 46 -7.71 -10.77 20.13
CA LEU A 46 -6.28 -10.67 20.44
C LEU A 46 -5.93 -11.58 21.62
N VAL A 47 -6.79 -11.58 22.64
CA VAL A 47 -6.69 -12.45 23.80
C VAL A 47 -8.07 -13.01 24.13
N LEU A 48 -8.18 -14.33 24.26
CA LEU A 48 -9.37 -15.03 24.73
C LEU A 48 -8.96 -15.94 25.88
N SER A 49 -9.40 -15.60 27.09
CA SER A 49 -9.01 -16.31 28.33
C SER A 49 -7.48 -16.42 28.44
N GLU A 50 -6.94 -17.62 28.28
CA GLU A 50 -5.49 -17.91 28.36
C GLU A 50 -4.79 -17.94 27.00
N ARG A 51 -5.50 -17.66 25.90
CA ARG A 51 -4.97 -17.77 24.56
C ARG A 51 -4.76 -16.39 23.94
N ALA A 52 -3.52 -16.11 23.56
CA ALA A 52 -3.16 -14.92 22.81
C ALA A 52 -2.96 -15.24 21.32
N ALA A 53 -3.50 -14.41 20.44
CA ALA A 53 -3.17 -14.42 19.03
C ALA A 53 -1.75 -13.90 18.81
N GLN A 54 -1.10 -14.32 17.71
CA GLN A 54 0.27 -13.92 17.39
C GLN A 54 0.27 -12.89 16.28
N LEU A 55 0.95 -11.78 16.52
CA LEU A 55 1.27 -10.81 15.47
C LEU A 55 2.57 -11.22 14.76
N LYS A 56 2.53 -11.23 13.44
CA LYS A 56 3.68 -11.55 12.57
C LYS A 56 3.82 -10.50 11.49
N THR A 57 5.04 -10.24 11.08
CA THR A 57 5.32 -9.43 9.91
C THR A 57 5.62 -10.34 8.71
N VAL A 58 5.03 -10.03 7.56
CA VAL A 58 5.30 -10.74 6.30
C VAL A 58 5.64 -9.73 5.20
N PRO A 59 6.43 -10.11 4.19
CA PRO A 59 6.65 -9.26 3.02
C PRO A 59 5.32 -8.89 2.34
N GLY A 60 5.26 -7.75 1.67
CA GLY A 60 4.11 -7.37 0.86
C GLY A 60 4.03 -8.18 -0.44
N ASP A 61 2.82 -8.39 -0.97
CA ASP A 61 2.60 -9.20 -2.18
C ASP A 61 3.19 -8.56 -3.44
N ALA A 62 3.03 -7.26 -3.59
CA ALA A 62 3.51 -6.53 -4.77
C ALA A 62 4.89 -5.86 -4.54
N ASP A 63 5.27 -5.64 -3.31
CA ASP A 63 6.54 -5.03 -2.92
C ASP A 63 7.05 -5.72 -1.65
N SER A 64 8.03 -6.59 -1.81
CA SER A 64 8.64 -7.34 -0.70
C SER A 64 9.35 -6.43 0.33
N ALA A 65 9.71 -5.19 -0.05
CA ALA A 65 10.24 -4.21 0.87
C ALA A 65 9.15 -3.61 1.79
N ARG A 66 7.89 -3.71 1.41
CA ARG A 66 6.74 -3.31 2.23
C ARG A 66 6.31 -4.45 3.13
N THR A 67 6.57 -4.30 4.41
CA THR A 67 6.14 -5.28 5.41
C THR A 67 4.64 -5.11 5.72
N ARG A 68 3.89 -6.22 5.73
CA ARG A 68 2.51 -6.29 6.22
C ARG A 68 2.47 -6.88 7.62
N LEU A 69 1.50 -6.45 8.41
CA LEU A 69 1.24 -6.99 9.74
C LEU A 69 0.10 -7.99 9.66
N MET A 70 0.35 -9.22 10.09
CA MET A 70 -0.62 -10.31 10.08
C MET A 70 -0.91 -10.78 11.50
N LEU A 71 -2.18 -10.95 11.82
CA LEU A 71 -2.65 -11.57 13.05
C LEU A 71 -2.94 -13.05 12.78
N ASP A 72 -2.26 -13.93 13.47
CA ASP A 72 -2.49 -15.37 13.42
C ASP A 72 -3.46 -15.78 14.54
N ILE A 73 -4.67 -16.11 14.14
CA ILE A 73 -5.74 -16.59 15.03
C ILE A 73 -5.96 -18.07 14.74
N HIS A 74 -5.32 -18.93 15.52
CA HIS A 74 -5.47 -20.39 15.40
C HIS A 74 -5.16 -20.92 13.98
N GLY A 75 -4.10 -20.40 13.34
CA GLY A 75 -3.70 -20.80 11.99
C GLY A 75 -4.40 -20.04 10.86
N LYS A 76 -5.38 -19.21 11.17
CA LYS A 76 -5.98 -18.27 10.21
C LYS A 76 -5.27 -16.93 10.30
N GLN A 77 -4.66 -16.52 9.20
CA GLN A 77 -4.00 -15.23 9.11
C GLN A 77 -4.96 -14.14 8.64
N VAL A 78 -4.99 -13.02 9.34
CA VAL A 78 -5.77 -11.84 9.03
C VAL A 78 -4.84 -10.64 8.93
N GLU A 79 -4.92 -9.87 7.84
CA GLU A 79 -4.12 -8.67 7.68
C GLU A 79 -4.61 -7.56 8.61
N MET A 80 -3.68 -6.99 9.36
CA MET A 80 -3.92 -5.88 10.27
C MET A 80 -3.55 -4.57 9.56
N SER A 81 -4.47 -4.07 8.74
CA SER A 81 -4.37 -2.77 8.08
C SER A 81 -4.68 -1.62 9.06
N GLU A 82 -4.45 -0.37 8.65
CA GLU A 82 -4.86 0.82 9.40
C GLU A 82 -6.32 0.73 9.85
N SER A 83 -7.23 0.38 8.92
CA SER A 83 -8.66 0.29 9.21
C SER A 83 -9.01 -0.84 10.19
N THR A 84 -8.23 -1.92 10.21
CA THR A 84 -8.42 -3.05 11.14
C THR A 84 -7.92 -2.72 12.54
N LEU A 85 -6.85 -1.92 12.62
CA LEU A 85 -6.27 -1.46 13.89
C LEU A 85 -7.08 -0.31 14.51
N GLY A 86 -7.80 0.46 13.69
CA GLY A 86 -8.65 1.59 14.10
C GLY A 86 -7.86 2.83 14.45
N SER A 87 -7.24 2.86 15.63
CA SER A 87 -6.41 3.96 16.12
C SER A 87 -5.17 3.45 16.87
N GLY A 88 -4.37 4.36 17.37
CA GLY A 88 -3.13 4.06 18.10
C GLY A 88 -1.88 4.30 17.26
N GLU A 89 -0.74 4.08 17.88
CA GLU A 89 0.57 4.38 17.29
C GLU A 89 0.83 3.59 15.99
N ILE A 90 0.51 2.29 15.99
CA ILE A 90 0.74 1.43 14.82
C ILE A 90 -0.16 1.82 13.65
N ALA A 91 -1.44 2.12 13.92
CA ALA A 91 -2.37 2.59 12.89
C ALA A 91 -1.88 3.92 12.26
N GLY A 92 -1.40 4.85 13.09
CA GLY A 92 -0.81 6.11 12.62
C GLY A 92 0.44 5.92 11.76
N LEU A 93 1.34 5.01 12.15
CA LEU A 93 2.54 4.69 11.38
C LEU A 93 2.20 4.03 10.03
N LEU A 94 1.23 3.12 9.99
CA LEU A 94 0.77 2.50 8.76
C LEU A 94 0.13 3.53 7.82
N ARG A 95 -0.71 4.41 8.35
CA ARG A 95 -1.30 5.51 7.58
C ARG A 95 -0.23 6.43 7.00
N PHE A 96 0.72 6.87 7.82
CA PHE A 96 1.81 7.72 7.35
C PHE A 96 2.58 7.05 6.22
N ARG A 97 2.96 5.77 6.39
CA ARG A 97 3.70 5.02 5.39
C ARG A 97 2.91 4.83 4.09
N ASP A 98 1.65 4.41 4.19
CA ASP A 98 0.88 3.90 3.06
C ASP A 98 0.04 4.99 2.37
N GLN A 99 -0.10 6.17 2.96
CA GLN A 99 -0.86 7.28 2.40
C GLN A 99 0.00 8.55 2.30
N ASP A 100 0.46 9.10 3.42
CA ASP A 100 1.06 10.44 3.44
C ASP A 100 2.42 10.44 2.73
N LEU A 101 3.29 9.49 3.05
CA LEU A 101 4.62 9.37 2.45
C LEU A 101 4.55 9.13 0.95
N LEU A 102 3.64 8.22 0.51
CA LEU A 102 3.45 7.94 -0.92
C LEU A 102 2.96 9.16 -1.68
N ALA A 103 1.98 9.88 -1.13
CA ALA A 103 1.46 11.09 -1.76
C ALA A 103 2.54 12.16 -1.94
N VAL A 104 3.42 12.34 -0.95
CA VAL A 104 4.55 13.28 -1.03
C VAL A 104 5.57 12.82 -2.07
N GLN A 105 5.95 11.54 -2.08
CA GLN A 105 6.89 10.99 -3.05
C GLN A 105 6.35 11.09 -4.49
N ALA A 106 5.09 10.77 -4.72
CA ALA A 106 4.44 10.90 -6.01
C ALA A 106 4.38 12.36 -6.48
N SER A 107 4.08 13.30 -5.57
CA SER A 107 4.08 14.73 -5.86
C SER A 107 5.47 15.24 -6.27
N LEU A 108 6.51 14.84 -5.54
CA LEU A 108 7.89 15.21 -5.84
C LEU A 108 8.33 14.65 -7.20
N GLY A 109 8.04 13.37 -7.46
CA GLY A 109 8.33 12.72 -8.73
C GLY A 109 7.65 13.41 -9.91
N ARG A 110 6.37 13.77 -9.75
CA ARG A 110 5.62 14.52 -10.75
C ARG A 110 6.24 15.90 -11.03
N MET A 111 6.63 16.64 -9.97
CA MET A 111 7.28 17.94 -10.12
C MET A 111 8.60 17.82 -10.89
N ALA A 112 9.42 16.83 -10.55
CA ALA A 112 10.68 16.58 -11.24
C ALA A 112 10.47 16.21 -12.71
N ALA A 113 9.52 15.34 -13.01
CA ALA A 113 9.17 14.95 -14.37
C ALA A 113 8.62 16.12 -15.19
N ALA A 114 7.75 16.94 -14.61
CA ALA A 114 7.19 18.12 -15.27
C ALA A 114 8.28 19.17 -15.58
N PHE A 115 9.19 19.41 -14.63
CA PHE A 115 10.33 20.30 -14.82
C PHE A 115 11.24 19.80 -15.94
N ALA A 116 11.64 18.52 -15.89
CA ALA A 116 12.49 17.90 -16.91
C ALA A 116 11.83 17.95 -18.29
N GLY A 117 10.55 17.65 -18.38
CA GLY A 117 9.78 17.70 -19.63
C GLY A 117 9.68 19.12 -20.20
N ALA A 118 9.34 20.10 -19.38
CA ALA A 118 9.26 21.51 -19.80
C ALA A 118 10.61 22.03 -20.30
N TYR A 119 11.69 21.71 -19.58
CA TYR A 119 13.04 22.11 -19.97
C TYR A 119 13.48 21.45 -21.28
N ASN A 120 13.27 20.14 -21.42
CA ASN A 120 13.59 19.41 -22.64
C ASN A 120 12.78 19.93 -23.84
N ALA A 121 11.49 20.26 -23.66
CA ALA A 121 10.66 20.84 -24.69
C ALA A 121 11.16 22.22 -25.13
N GLN A 122 11.66 23.03 -24.20
CA GLN A 122 12.25 24.32 -24.53
C GLN A 122 13.58 24.16 -25.29
N GLN A 123 14.43 23.22 -24.85
CA GLN A 123 15.68 22.90 -25.54
C GLN A 123 15.46 22.43 -26.98
N ALA A 124 14.46 21.57 -27.21
CA ALA A 124 14.12 21.06 -28.54
C ALA A 124 13.66 22.16 -29.52
N ARG A 125 13.25 23.32 -29.02
CA ARG A 125 12.89 24.50 -29.85
C ARG A 125 14.10 25.33 -30.25
N GLY A 126 15.21 25.21 -29.50
CA GLY A 126 16.47 25.91 -29.78
C GLY A 126 17.26 25.24 -30.88
N LEU A 127 18.17 26.02 -31.50
CA LEU A 127 19.19 25.51 -32.41
C LEU A 127 20.57 25.78 -31.79
N ASP A 128 21.48 24.83 -31.97
CA ASP A 128 22.89 25.03 -31.61
C ASP A 128 23.62 25.91 -32.65
N ALA A 129 24.88 26.21 -32.40
CA ALA A 129 25.72 26.99 -33.31
C ALA A 129 25.87 26.38 -34.71
N ASN A 130 25.57 25.10 -34.88
CA ASN A 130 25.62 24.36 -36.14
C ASN A 130 24.25 24.18 -36.80
N GLY A 131 23.19 24.81 -36.25
CA GLY A 131 21.83 24.72 -36.75
C GLY A 131 21.11 23.43 -36.40
N LYS A 132 21.64 22.59 -35.47
CA LYS A 132 20.98 21.39 -35.01
C LYS A 132 20.03 21.72 -33.86
N ARG A 133 18.90 21.03 -33.81
CA ARG A 133 17.95 21.13 -32.67
C ARG A 133 18.59 20.70 -31.37
N GLY A 134 18.29 21.41 -30.32
CA GLY A 134 18.72 21.04 -28.95
C GLY A 134 18.21 19.66 -28.58
N GLN A 135 19.02 18.93 -27.88
CA GLN A 135 18.70 17.58 -27.37
C GLN A 135 18.17 17.67 -25.92
N ALA A 136 17.48 16.61 -25.48
CA ALA A 136 17.05 16.51 -24.10
C ALA A 136 18.26 16.54 -23.15
N MET A 137 18.19 17.38 -22.13
CA MET A 137 19.22 17.48 -21.09
C MET A 137 18.89 16.62 -19.86
N PHE A 138 17.62 16.33 -19.65
CA PHE A 138 17.16 15.52 -18.54
C PHE A 138 16.53 14.24 -19.08
N GLU A 139 16.87 13.11 -18.45
CA GLU A 139 16.18 11.85 -18.65
C GLU A 139 15.06 11.72 -17.62
N VAL A 140 13.83 11.52 -18.09
CA VAL A 140 12.70 11.18 -17.21
C VAL A 140 12.69 9.67 -17.05
N GLY A 141 12.92 9.21 -15.81
CA GLY A 141 12.90 7.79 -15.50
C GLY A 141 11.57 7.12 -15.89
N LYS A 142 11.64 5.86 -16.30
CA LYS A 142 10.44 5.09 -16.61
C LYS A 142 9.74 4.70 -15.30
N PRO A 143 8.40 4.73 -15.23
CA PRO A 143 7.65 4.16 -14.13
C PRO A 143 8.00 2.68 -13.93
N VAL A 144 8.07 2.26 -12.68
CA VAL A 144 8.36 0.86 -12.32
C VAL A 144 7.07 0.08 -12.26
N VAL A 145 7.04 -1.09 -12.87
CA VAL A 145 5.92 -2.03 -12.79
C VAL A 145 6.32 -3.20 -11.91
N GLN A 146 5.48 -3.51 -10.93
CA GLN A 146 5.67 -4.64 -10.02
C GLN A 146 4.49 -5.60 -10.15
N ALA A 147 4.78 -6.86 -10.46
CA ALA A 147 3.76 -7.90 -10.51
C ALA A 147 3.49 -8.43 -9.11
N ALA A 148 2.22 -8.71 -8.78
CA ALA A 148 1.89 -9.35 -7.52
C ALA A 148 2.33 -10.82 -7.51
N ASP A 149 2.79 -11.33 -6.36
CA ASP A 149 3.33 -12.69 -6.21
C ASP A 149 2.29 -13.79 -6.50
N HIS A 150 1.00 -13.48 -6.35
CA HIS A 150 -0.10 -14.41 -6.61
C HIS A 150 -0.53 -14.49 -8.07
N ASN A 151 0.07 -13.70 -8.95
CA ASN A 151 -0.27 -13.71 -10.38
C ASN A 151 -0.02 -15.09 -11.00
N THR A 152 -0.97 -15.53 -11.81
CA THR A 152 -0.91 -16.80 -12.55
C THR A 152 -0.61 -16.61 -14.03
N GLY A 153 -0.84 -15.42 -14.57
CA GLY A 153 -0.48 -15.05 -15.93
C GLY A 153 0.98 -14.65 -16.06
N GLY A 154 1.48 -14.70 -17.29
CA GLY A 154 2.88 -14.34 -17.61
C GLY A 154 3.03 -12.95 -18.25
N ALA A 155 2.08 -12.04 -18.05
CA ALA A 155 2.10 -10.72 -18.65
C ALA A 155 3.31 -9.90 -18.17
N LYS A 156 3.98 -9.24 -19.14
CA LYS A 156 4.95 -8.20 -18.85
C LYS A 156 4.42 -6.88 -19.37
N LEU A 157 4.37 -5.89 -18.50
CA LEU A 157 3.92 -4.55 -18.85
C LEU A 157 5.11 -3.58 -18.92
N GLU A 158 5.00 -2.63 -19.82
CA GLU A 158 5.88 -1.46 -19.88
C GLU A 158 5.03 -0.21 -19.75
N VAL A 159 5.47 0.69 -18.88
CA VAL A 159 4.84 2.00 -18.72
C VAL A 159 5.80 3.06 -19.25
N SER A 160 5.31 3.94 -20.10
CA SER A 160 6.05 5.08 -20.62
C SER A 160 5.31 6.38 -20.36
N VAL A 161 6.08 7.46 -20.16
CA VAL A 161 5.53 8.81 -20.02
C VAL A 161 5.36 9.39 -21.43
N LEU A 162 4.12 9.67 -21.82
CA LEU A 162 3.78 10.34 -23.08
C LEU A 162 3.76 11.85 -22.93
N ASP A 163 3.21 12.35 -21.83
CA ASP A 163 3.01 13.79 -21.61
C ASP A 163 3.23 14.12 -20.13
N THR A 164 4.37 14.70 -19.82
CA THR A 164 4.74 15.08 -18.46
C THR A 164 3.82 16.14 -17.85
N SER A 165 3.15 16.95 -18.70
CA SER A 165 2.23 18.00 -18.23
C SER A 165 0.90 17.45 -17.70
N LYS A 166 0.54 16.22 -18.10
CA LYS A 166 -0.69 15.53 -17.68
C LYS A 166 -0.49 14.55 -16.54
N LEU A 167 0.76 14.34 -16.10
CA LEU A 167 1.05 13.41 -15.02
C LEU A 167 0.31 13.80 -13.73
N LYS A 168 -0.30 12.82 -13.10
CA LYS A 168 -0.84 12.93 -11.74
C LYS A 168 0.16 12.41 -10.72
N ALA A 169 0.08 12.94 -9.52
CA ALA A 169 0.83 12.43 -8.37
C ALA A 169 0.07 11.23 -7.79
N ALA A 170 0.14 10.09 -8.45
CA ALA A 170 -0.60 8.89 -8.11
C ALA A 170 0.19 7.63 -8.43
N ASP A 171 0.06 6.62 -7.57
CA ASP A 171 0.42 5.26 -7.86
C ASP A 171 -0.82 4.51 -8.34
N TYR A 172 -0.66 3.65 -9.32
CA TYR A 172 -1.76 2.91 -9.92
C TYR A 172 -1.62 1.43 -9.67
N ARG A 173 -2.75 0.77 -9.45
CA ARG A 173 -2.87 -0.68 -9.50
C ARG A 173 -3.70 -1.07 -10.69
N LEU A 174 -3.13 -1.87 -11.58
CA LEU A 174 -3.83 -2.47 -12.69
C LEU A 174 -4.22 -3.89 -12.33
N SER A 175 -5.49 -4.24 -12.45
CA SER A 175 -5.99 -5.61 -12.29
C SER A 175 -6.78 -6.04 -13.52
N TYR A 176 -6.88 -7.36 -13.74
CA TYR A 176 -7.64 -7.95 -14.84
C TYR A 176 -8.63 -8.97 -14.29
N ASP A 177 -9.91 -8.85 -14.63
CA ASP A 177 -10.96 -9.75 -14.12
C ASP A 177 -11.29 -10.93 -15.07
N GLY A 178 -10.58 -11.01 -16.21
CA GLY A 178 -10.82 -11.98 -17.27
C GLY A 178 -11.57 -11.39 -18.48
N SER A 179 -12.06 -10.15 -18.36
CA SER A 179 -12.78 -9.45 -19.45
C SER A 179 -12.30 -8.01 -19.64
N VAL A 180 -12.10 -7.28 -18.56
CA VAL A 180 -11.67 -5.88 -18.59
C VAL A 180 -10.47 -5.62 -17.66
N TYR A 181 -9.70 -4.61 -18.01
CA TYR A 181 -8.63 -4.09 -17.17
C TYR A 181 -9.18 -2.99 -16.27
N GLN A 182 -8.93 -3.08 -14.97
CA GLN A 182 -9.33 -2.09 -13.99
C GLN A 182 -8.08 -1.38 -13.46
N LEU A 183 -8.01 -0.08 -13.67
CA LEU A 183 -6.93 0.77 -13.16
C LEU A 183 -7.44 1.56 -11.97
N GLU A 184 -6.89 1.29 -10.80
CA GLU A 184 -7.20 1.96 -9.53
C GLU A 184 -6.06 2.89 -9.14
N ASP A 185 -6.38 4.14 -8.85
CA ASP A 185 -5.49 5.05 -8.11
C ASP A 185 -5.42 4.58 -6.65
N VAL A 186 -4.22 4.26 -6.20
CA VAL A 186 -4.00 3.63 -4.88
C VAL A 186 -4.43 4.54 -3.71
N VAL A 187 -4.28 5.85 -3.87
CA VAL A 187 -4.59 6.83 -2.81
C VAL A 187 -6.06 7.24 -2.85
N SER A 188 -6.55 7.71 -4.00
CA SER A 188 -7.92 8.22 -4.14
C SER A 188 -8.97 7.12 -4.24
N LYS A 189 -8.56 5.87 -4.47
CA LYS A 189 -9.42 4.70 -4.73
C LYS A 189 -10.33 4.84 -5.94
N SER A 190 -10.07 5.84 -6.78
CA SER A 190 -10.81 6.00 -8.03
C SER A 190 -10.44 4.90 -9.02
N ARG A 191 -11.45 4.32 -9.69
CA ARG A 191 -11.29 3.21 -10.64
C ARG A 191 -11.73 3.63 -12.03
N ARG A 192 -11.00 3.13 -13.02
CA ARG A 192 -11.33 3.28 -14.44
C ARG A 192 -11.19 1.91 -15.11
N GLU A 193 -12.09 1.61 -16.04
CA GLU A 193 -12.11 0.36 -16.77
C GLU A 193 -11.70 0.56 -18.23
N PHE A 194 -10.97 -0.42 -18.75
CA PHE A 194 -10.47 -0.42 -20.13
C PHE A 194 -10.66 -1.82 -20.73
N ALA A 195 -11.19 -1.84 -21.96
CA ALA A 195 -11.48 -3.11 -22.64
C ALA A 195 -10.21 -3.78 -23.19
N GLN A 196 -9.17 -2.99 -23.52
CA GLN A 196 -7.97 -3.49 -24.18
C GLN A 196 -6.74 -2.65 -23.89
N MET A 197 -5.56 -3.22 -24.13
CA MET A 197 -4.27 -2.54 -24.16
C MET A 197 -3.99 -1.96 -25.57
N PRO A 198 -3.18 -0.89 -25.72
CA PRO A 198 -2.57 -0.10 -24.65
C PRO A 198 -3.58 0.80 -23.93
N ILE A 199 -3.32 1.08 -22.65
CA ILE A 199 -4.10 2.02 -21.84
C ILE A 199 -3.35 3.35 -21.80
N GLU A 200 -3.99 4.42 -22.25
CA GLU A 200 -3.47 5.78 -22.13
C GLU A 200 -4.26 6.55 -21.06
N VAL A 201 -3.55 7.01 -20.05
CA VAL A 201 -4.17 7.63 -18.89
C VAL A 201 -3.21 8.60 -18.22
N ASP A 202 -3.70 9.80 -17.87
CA ASP A 202 -2.97 10.81 -17.10
C ASP A 202 -1.53 11.05 -17.59
N GLY A 203 -1.31 11.06 -18.91
CA GLY A 203 0.00 11.26 -19.52
C GLY A 203 0.90 10.02 -19.56
N LEU A 204 0.38 8.87 -19.17
CA LEU A 204 1.07 7.57 -19.23
C LEU A 204 0.51 6.70 -20.34
N SER A 205 1.34 5.81 -20.89
CA SER A 205 0.94 4.69 -21.73
C SER A 205 1.37 3.40 -21.09
N ILE A 206 0.41 2.53 -20.79
CA ILE A 206 0.62 1.20 -20.25
C ILE A 206 0.43 0.21 -21.38
N ARG A 207 1.46 -0.57 -21.67
CA ARG A 207 1.48 -1.50 -22.79
C ARG A 207 1.94 -2.86 -22.36
N GLN A 208 1.26 -3.89 -22.83
CA GLN A 208 1.70 -5.27 -22.65
C GLN A 208 2.77 -5.61 -23.69
N THR A 209 3.94 -6.03 -23.25
CA THR A 209 5.08 -6.36 -24.11
C THR A 209 5.18 -7.86 -24.39
N SER A 210 4.74 -8.70 -23.47
CA SER A 210 4.71 -10.15 -23.65
C SER A 210 3.74 -10.81 -22.66
N GLY A 211 3.41 -12.09 -22.90
CA GLY A 211 2.51 -12.88 -22.07
C GLY A 211 1.07 -12.36 -22.11
N ALA A 212 0.24 -12.82 -21.19
CA ALA A 212 -1.11 -12.34 -20.95
C ALA A 212 -1.41 -12.31 -19.45
N MET A 213 -2.24 -11.37 -19.01
CA MET A 213 -2.81 -11.39 -17.66
C MET A 213 -3.89 -12.44 -17.57
N ALA A 214 -3.92 -13.22 -16.49
CA ALA A 214 -5.01 -14.10 -16.14
C ALA A 214 -6.03 -13.38 -15.25
N ALA A 215 -7.25 -13.92 -15.16
CA ALA A 215 -8.26 -13.37 -14.26
C ALA A 215 -7.76 -13.39 -12.81
N GLY A 216 -7.80 -12.24 -12.14
CA GLY A 216 -7.30 -12.05 -10.79
C GLY A 216 -5.86 -11.52 -10.69
N ASP A 217 -5.12 -11.45 -11.80
CA ASP A 217 -3.77 -10.86 -11.81
C ASP A 217 -3.81 -9.35 -11.53
N SER A 218 -2.75 -8.86 -10.88
CA SER A 218 -2.56 -7.44 -10.61
C SER A 218 -1.08 -7.00 -10.70
N MET A 219 -0.87 -5.74 -11.04
CA MET A 219 0.43 -5.10 -11.18
C MET A 219 0.40 -3.70 -10.61
#